data_055ed9bca77bc6b5165af7d488522d7b
#
_entry.id   055ed9bca77bc6b5165af7d488522d7b
#
_cell.length_a   1.000
_cell.length_b   1.000
_cell.length_c   1.000
_cell.angle_alpha   90.00
_cell.angle_beta   90.00
_cell.angle_gamma   90.00
#
_symmetry.space_group_name_H-M   'P 1'
#
loop_
_entity.id
_entity.type
_entity.pdbx_description
1 polymer ?
#
loop_
_entity_poly.entity_id
_entity_poly.type
_entity_poly.pdbx_seq_one_letter_code
_entity_poly.pdbx_strand_id
1 'polypeptide(L)'
;MNTIYSKHHFLVSVIVGLLLGISVTDSALLIFVTALYAGIIGVIIDIDHFAISRLHSGDWSAAKNCLRFPVQSLIYQEDIFGEEEVEPAERVLSHLLISGVVVPVIWVFTPRWSFVTGVVLYVHILTNAYADASGYFD
;
A
#
# COMPACT_ATOMS: atom_id res chain seq x y z
N MET A 1 14.06 -11.61 -1.92
CA MET A 1 13.48 -10.28 -2.27
C MET A 1 12.85 -9.68 -1.02
N ASN A 2 13.33 -8.51 -0.58
CA ASN A 2 12.90 -7.93 0.70
C ASN A 2 11.58 -7.16 0.54
N THR A 3 10.47 -7.85 0.66
CA THR A 3 9.14 -7.23 0.61
C THR A 3 8.64 -6.94 2.02
N ILE A 4 8.23 -5.70 2.25
CA ILE A 4 7.44 -5.38 3.45
C ILE A 4 6.04 -5.97 3.24
N TYR A 5 5.61 -6.86 4.13
CA TYR A 5 4.29 -7.47 4.06
C TYR A 5 3.18 -6.44 4.23
N SER A 6 2.06 -6.63 3.56
CA SER A 6 0.87 -5.75 3.64
C SER A 6 0.41 -5.47 5.07
N LYS A 7 0.62 -6.39 6.02
CA LYS A 7 0.34 -6.16 7.46
C LYS A 7 1.19 -5.02 8.06
N HIS A 8 2.45 -4.88 7.63
CA HIS A 8 3.32 -3.80 8.10
C HIS A 8 2.92 -2.47 7.46
N HIS A 9 2.59 -2.47 6.16
CA HIS A 9 2.04 -1.31 5.47
C HIS A 9 0.73 -0.83 6.12
N PHE A 10 -0.17 -1.76 6.46
CA PHE A 10 -1.38 -1.43 7.20
C PHE A 10 -1.07 -0.74 8.53
N LEU A 11 -0.19 -1.32 9.35
CA LEU A 11 0.15 -0.77 10.67
C LEU A 11 0.79 0.61 10.57
N VAL A 12 1.80 0.77 9.69
CA VAL A 12 2.48 2.06 9.49
C VAL A 12 1.47 3.10 8.99
N SER A 13 0.61 2.76 8.04
CA SER A 13 -0.41 3.66 7.50
C SER A 13 -1.45 4.05 8.55
N VAL A 14 -1.87 3.13 9.42
CA VAL A 14 -2.77 3.44 10.56
C VAL A 14 -2.11 4.44 11.51
N ILE A 15 -0.82 4.25 11.85
CA ILE A 15 -0.08 5.20 12.71
C ILE A 15 -0.02 6.58 12.05
N VAL A 16 0.32 6.66 10.77
CA VAL A 16 0.33 7.91 10.00
C VAL A 16 -1.05 8.55 10.02
N GLY A 17 -2.11 7.78 9.77
CA GLY A 17 -3.49 8.26 9.79
C GLY A 17 -3.94 8.77 11.16
N LEU A 18 -3.50 8.12 12.25
CA LEU A 18 -3.74 8.60 13.63
C LEU A 18 -3.06 9.95 13.87
N LEU A 19 -1.79 10.08 13.52
CA LEU A 19 -1.03 11.33 13.69
C LEU A 19 -1.65 12.48 12.88
N LEU A 20 -2.04 12.22 11.64
CA LEU A 20 -2.73 13.20 10.80
C LEU A 20 -4.11 13.54 11.36
N GLY A 21 -4.87 12.55 11.85
CA GLY A 21 -6.17 12.76 12.47
C GLY A 21 -6.06 13.68 13.68
N ILE A 22 -5.15 13.40 14.61
CA ILE A 22 -4.92 14.20 15.81
C ILE A 22 -4.48 15.63 15.46
N SER A 23 -3.70 15.81 14.40
CA SER A 23 -3.20 17.14 14.00
C SER A 23 -4.26 18.04 13.37
N VAL A 24 -5.38 17.48 12.88
CA VAL A 24 -6.39 18.25 12.13
C VAL A 24 -7.78 18.27 12.77
N THR A 25 -8.02 17.52 13.85
CA THR A 25 -9.33 17.50 14.53
C THR A 25 -9.22 16.95 15.95
N ASP A 26 -10.11 17.44 16.84
CA ASP A 26 -10.30 16.93 18.20
C ASP A 26 -11.38 15.83 18.27
N SER A 27 -12.06 15.55 17.17
CA SER A 27 -13.11 14.53 17.10
C SER A 27 -12.53 13.13 17.08
N ALA A 28 -12.73 12.36 18.16
CA ALA A 28 -12.29 10.98 18.27
C ALA A 28 -12.80 10.09 17.11
N LEU A 29 -14.03 10.32 16.65
CA LEU A 29 -14.61 9.61 15.52
C LEU A 29 -13.83 9.91 14.22
N LEU A 30 -13.56 11.19 13.96
CA LEU A 30 -12.82 11.58 12.74
C LEU A 30 -11.37 11.12 12.79
N ILE A 31 -10.73 11.10 13.94
CA ILE A 31 -9.39 10.53 14.13
C ILE A 31 -9.41 9.04 13.78
N PHE A 32 -10.35 8.29 14.34
CA PHE A 32 -10.52 6.87 14.07
C PHE A 32 -10.77 6.58 12.57
N VAL A 33 -11.70 7.32 11.95
CA VAL A 33 -12.01 7.18 10.51
C VAL A 33 -10.80 7.50 9.66
N THR A 34 -10.02 8.53 10.02
CA THR A 34 -8.79 8.89 9.29
C THR A 34 -7.73 7.78 9.38
N ALA A 35 -7.55 7.19 10.56
CA ALA A 35 -6.63 6.09 10.78
C ALA A 35 -7.03 4.83 10.00
N LEU A 36 -8.31 4.47 10.04
CA LEU A 36 -8.84 3.32 9.31
C LEU A 36 -8.72 3.52 7.79
N TYR A 37 -9.09 4.69 7.29
CA TYR A 37 -8.93 5.07 5.89
C TYR A 37 -7.48 4.96 5.45
N ALA A 38 -6.54 5.50 6.23
CA ALA A 38 -5.11 5.44 5.95
C ALA A 38 -4.61 3.98 5.86
N GLY A 39 -5.02 3.13 6.81
CA GLY A 39 -4.68 1.71 6.79
C GLY A 39 -5.17 1.00 5.53
N ILE A 40 -6.42 1.26 5.13
CA ILE A 40 -7.02 0.69 3.91
C ILE A 40 -6.26 1.15 2.66
N ILE A 41 -5.98 2.46 2.54
CA ILE A 41 -5.23 3.00 1.39
C ILE A 41 -3.82 2.41 1.32
N GLY A 42 -3.14 2.25 2.47
CA GLY A 42 -1.79 1.69 2.52
C GLY A 42 -1.70 0.21 2.12
N VAL A 43 -2.82 -0.51 2.06
CA VAL A 43 -2.88 -1.89 1.55
C VAL A 43 -3.41 -1.94 0.12
N ILE A 44 -4.41 -1.10 -0.21
CA ILE A 44 -5.03 -1.11 -1.53
C ILE A 44 -4.04 -0.76 -2.64
N ILE A 45 -3.03 0.06 -2.36
CA ILE A 45 -2.02 0.42 -3.36
C ILE A 45 -1.30 -0.83 -3.91
N ASP A 46 -1.08 -1.85 -3.08
CA ASP A 46 -0.42 -3.10 -3.46
C ASP A 46 -1.25 -3.98 -4.44
N ILE A 47 -2.46 -3.57 -4.80
CA ILE A 47 -3.26 -4.24 -5.84
C ILE A 47 -2.56 -4.21 -7.20
N ASP A 48 -1.72 -3.22 -7.44
CA ASP A 48 -0.92 -3.11 -8.66
C ASP A 48 0.04 -4.29 -8.85
N HIS A 49 0.50 -4.92 -7.76
CA HIS A 49 1.34 -6.11 -7.82
C HIS A 49 0.68 -7.26 -8.60
N PHE A 50 -0.65 -7.39 -8.53
CA PHE A 50 -1.37 -8.39 -9.34
C PHE A 50 -1.32 -8.07 -10.83
N ALA A 51 -1.30 -6.80 -11.21
CA ALA A 51 -1.15 -6.40 -12.59
C ALA A 51 0.27 -6.66 -13.11
N ILE A 52 1.28 -6.38 -12.30
CA ILE A 52 2.69 -6.64 -12.61
C ILE A 52 2.93 -8.16 -12.70
N SER A 53 2.49 -8.93 -11.70
CA SER A 53 2.57 -10.39 -11.70
C SER A 53 1.92 -10.99 -12.97
N ARG A 54 0.77 -10.47 -13.38
CA ARG A 54 0.15 -10.88 -14.64
C ARG A 54 0.99 -10.59 -15.87
N LEU A 55 1.69 -9.46 -15.90
CA LEU A 55 2.57 -9.13 -17.04
C LEU A 55 3.74 -10.11 -17.15
N HIS A 56 4.26 -10.58 -16.03
CA HIS A 56 5.37 -11.52 -15.98
C HIS A 56 4.91 -12.98 -16.15
N SER A 57 3.91 -13.44 -15.41
CA SER A 57 3.43 -14.82 -15.43
C SER A 57 2.51 -15.16 -16.61
N GLY A 58 1.90 -14.13 -17.23
CA GLY A 58 0.91 -14.29 -18.32
C GLY A 58 -0.50 -14.67 -17.85
N ASP A 59 -0.75 -14.87 -16.55
CA ASP A 59 -2.04 -15.25 -16.01
C ASP A 59 -2.45 -14.47 -14.75
N TRP A 60 -3.64 -14.74 -14.21
CA TRP A 60 -4.18 -14.13 -12.99
C TRP A 60 -4.12 -15.06 -11.78
N SER A 61 -3.15 -15.97 -11.71
CA SER A 61 -3.05 -16.94 -10.61
C SER A 61 -2.88 -16.27 -9.24
N ALA A 62 -2.00 -15.28 -9.13
CA ALA A 62 -1.78 -14.51 -7.91
C ALA A 62 -3.07 -13.84 -7.42
N ALA A 63 -3.80 -13.15 -8.30
CA ALA A 63 -5.07 -12.50 -7.96
C ALA A 63 -6.15 -13.51 -7.55
N LYS A 64 -6.26 -14.64 -8.25
CA LYS A 64 -7.20 -15.72 -7.92
C LYS A 64 -6.89 -16.35 -6.56
N ASN A 65 -5.62 -16.56 -6.26
CA ASN A 65 -5.18 -17.11 -4.97
C ASN A 65 -5.49 -16.13 -3.83
N CYS A 66 -5.25 -14.84 -4.03
CA CYS A 66 -5.60 -13.81 -3.07
C CYS A 66 -7.11 -13.77 -2.79
N LEU A 67 -7.95 -13.84 -3.82
CA LEU A 67 -9.41 -13.87 -3.64
C LEU A 67 -9.90 -15.16 -2.96
N ARG A 68 -9.21 -16.28 -3.19
CA ARG A 68 -9.57 -17.57 -2.58
C ARG A 68 -9.14 -17.67 -1.12
N PHE A 69 -8.02 -17.05 -0.75
CA PHE A 69 -7.42 -17.11 0.57
C PHE A 69 -7.03 -15.74 1.10
N PRO A 70 -7.99 -14.79 1.30
CA PRO A 70 -7.69 -13.39 1.57
C PRO A 70 -6.90 -13.17 2.87
N VAL A 71 -7.16 -13.95 3.92
CA VAL A 71 -6.45 -13.81 5.20
C VAL A 71 -5.01 -14.31 5.08
N GLN A 72 -4.80 -15.45 4.40
CA GLN A 72 -3.44 -15.96 4.16
C GLN A 72 -2.63 -15.00 3.29
N SER A 73 -3.26 -14.40 2.29
CA SER A 73 -2.65 -13.42 1.40
C SER A 73 -2.16 -12.17 2.12
N LEU A 74 -2.86 -11.73 3.16
CA LEU A 74 -2.45 -10.58 3.98
C LEU A 74 -1.30 -10.91 4.95
N ILE A 75 -1.20 -12.17 5.37
CA ILE A 75 -0.23 -12.60 6.39
C ILE A 75 1.02 -13.22 5.75
N TYR A 76 0.85 -14.02 4.70
CA TYR A 76 1.88 -14.80 4.01
C TYR A 76 1.90 -14.46 2.52
N GLN A 77 2.29 -13.24 2.19
CA GLN A 77 2.25 -12.70 0.83
C GLN A 77 3.21 -13.43 -0.12
N GLU A 78 4.30 -13.95 0.41
CA GLU A 78 5.29 -14.77 -0.31
C GLU A 78 4.72 -16.07 -0.90
N ASP A 79 3.67 -16.64 -0.28
CA ASP A 79 3.00 -17.85 -0.79
C ASP A 79 2.17 -17.58 -2.07
N ILE A 80 1.93 -16.32 -2.40
CA ILE A 80 1.04 -15.89 -3.49
C ILE A 80 1.83 -15.33 -4.66
N PHE A 81 2.82 -14.52 -4.38
CA PHE A 81 3.75 -13.98 -5.35
C PHE A 81 5.03 -14.82 -5.31
N GLY A 82 5.41 -15.44 -6.42
CA GLY A 82 6.71 -16.08 -6.54
C GLY A 82 7.85 -15.08 -6.29
N GLU A 83 9.02 -15.58 -5.92
CA GLU A 83 10.18 -14.76 -5.54
C GLU A 83 10.65 -13.77 -6.64
N GLU A 84 10.21 -13.96 -7.89
CA GLU A 84 10.65 -13.21 -9.08
C GLU A 84 9.54 -12.36 -9.73
N GLU A 85 8.34 -12.30 -9.15
CA GLU A 85 7.18 -11.76 -9.88
C GLU A 85 7.05 -10.24 -9.90
N VAL A 86 7.69 -9.50 -9.00
CA VAL A 86 7.66 -8.03 -8.98
C VAL A 86 9.01 -7.45 -8.61
N GLU A 87 9.68 -6.84 -9.57
CA GLU A 87 10.95 -6.18 -9.30
C GLU A 87 10.80 -4.90 -8.45
N PRO A 88 11.77 -4.58 -7.56
CA PRO A 88 11.72 -3.38 -6.71
C PRO A 88 11.49 -2.08 -7.49
N ALA A 89 12.14 -1.93 -8.65
CA ALA A 89 11.99 -0.74 -9.50
C ALA A 89 10.58 -0.64 -10.11
N GLU A 90 9.98 -1.76 -10.53
CA GLU A 90 8.62 -1.81 -11.07
C GLU A 90 7.59 -1.45 -10.02
N ARG A 91 7.76 -1.97 -8.79
CA ARG A 91 6.92 -1.65 -7.64
C ARG A 91 6.93 -0.16 -7.31
N VAL A 92 8.12 0.42 -7.18
CA VAL A 92 8.25 1.87 -6.89
C VAL A 92 7.64 2.69 -8.03
N LEU A 93 7.90 2.33 -9.28
CA LEU A 93 7.38 3.06 -10.44
C LEU A 93 5.86 2.98 -10.52
N SER A 94 5.26 1.80 -10.35
CA SER A 94 3.80 1.63 -10.39
C SER A 94 3.11 2.42 -9.28
N HIS A 95 3.64 2.37 -8.06
CA HIS A 95 3.13 3.15 -6.94
C HIS A 95 3.22 4.66 -7.17
N LEU A 96 4.31 5.15 -7.77
CA LEU A 96 4.44 6.56 -8.16
C LEU A 96 3.42 6.97 -9.21
N LEU A 97 3.23 6.15 -10.26
CA LEU A 97 2.27 6.41 -11.32
C LEU A 97 0.83 6.43 -10.78
N ILE A 98 0.45 5.45 -9.97
CA ILE A 98 -0.88 5.38 -9.37
C ILE A 98 -1.09 6.56 -8.42
N SER A 99 -0.12 6.87 -7.57
CA SER A 99 -0.20 8.01 -6.64
C SER A 99 -0.35 9.33 -7.40
N GLY A 100 0.40 9.49 -8.50
CA GLY A 100 0.34 10.66 -9.37
C GLY A 100 -1.02 10.88 -10.05
N VAL A 101 -1.85 9.84 -10.17
CA VAL A 101 -3.22 9.92 -10.69
C VAL A 101 -4.24 10.02 -9.55
N VAL A 102 -4.17 9.13 -8.57
CA VAL A 102 -5.18 9.01 -7.51
C VAL A 102 -5.24 10.25 -6.63
N VAL A 103 -4.08 10.79 -6.22
CA VAL A 103 -4.03 11.97 -5.34
C VAL A 103 -4.68 13.21 -5.99
N PRO A 104 -4.33 13.60 -7.23
CA PRO A 104 -5.01 14.72 -7.88
C PRO A 104 -6.50 14.48 -8.14
N VAL A 105 -6.90 13.26 -8.48
CA VAL A 105 -8.32 12.93 -8.69
C VAL A 105 -9.11 13.10 -7.39
N ILE A 106 -8.61 12.58 -6.26
CA ILE A 106 -9.27 12.79 -4.97
C ILE A 106 -9.27 14.28 -4.59
N TRP A 107 -8.24 15.05 -4.94
CA TRP A 107 -8.14 16.48 -4.66
C TRP A 107 -9.32 17.27 -5.23
N VAL A 108 -9.76 16.95 -6.44
CA VAL A 108 -10.89 17.63 -7.08
C VAL A 108 -12.18 17.52 -6.25
N PHE A 109 -12.37 16.40 -5.56
CA PHE A 109 -13.60 16.14 -4.77
C PHE A 109 -13.44 16.48 -3.29
N THR A 110 -12.29 16.15 -2.72
CA THR A 110 -12.06 16.21 -1.26
C THR A 110 -10.58 16.48 -0.93
N PRO A 111 -10.14 17.76 -0.89
CA PRO A 111 -8.75 18.11 -0.64
C PRO A 111 -8.16 17.50 0.64
N ARG A 112 -8.98 17.41 1.71
CA ARG A 112 -8.55 16.80 2.97
C ARG A 112 -8.15 15.33 2.80
N TRP A 113 -9.01 14.52 2.16
CA TRP A 113 -8.73 13.09 1.96
C TRP A 113 -7.61 12.87 0.96
N SER A 114 -7.49 13.74 -0.03
CA SER A 114 -6.34 13.74 -0.95
C SER A 114 -5.02 13.96 -0.22
N PHE A 115 -4.97 14.92 0.71
CA PHE A 115 -3.78 15.16 1.52
C PHE A 115 -3.41 13.92 2.35
N VAL A 116 -4.39 13.33 3.05
CA VAL A 116 -4.17 12.09 3.82
C VAL A 116 -3.66 10.97 2.90
N THR A 117 -4.31 10.78 1.75
CA THR A 117 -3.89 9.77 0.74
C THR A 117 -2.45 10.02 0.28
N GLY A 118 -2.13 11.25 -0.07
CA GLY A 118 -0.78 11.62 -0.54
C GLY A 118 0.30 11.32 0.48
N VAL A 119 0.08 11.68 1.76
CA VAL A 119 1.04 11.40 2.83
C VAL A 119 1.17 9.90 3.08
N VAL A 120 0.07 9.15 3.11
CA VAL A 120 0.09 7.69 3.30
C VAL A 120 0.85 7.00 2.18
N LEU A 121 0.55 7.33 0.92
CA LEU A 121 1.22 6.73 -0.25
C LEU A 121 2.71 7.11 -0.30
N TYR A 122 3.05 8.34 0.07
CA TYR A 122 4.45 8.77 0.16
C TYR A 122 5.22 7.94 1.20
N VAL A 123 4.66 7.78 2.42
CA VAL A 123 5.29 6.94 3.46
C VAL A 123 5.36 5.49 3.02
N HIS A 124 4.32 4.96 2.36
CA HIS A 124 4.31 3.61 1.83
C HIS A 124 5.46 3.38 0.82
N ILE A 125 5.64 4.29 -0.14
CA ILE A 125 6.73 4.21 -1.12
C ILE A 125 8.10 4.30 -0.44
N LEU A 126 8.25 5.19 0.55
CA LEU A 126 9.50 5.31 1.30
C LEU A 126 9.84 4.05 2.08
N THR A 127 8.85 3.40 2.71
CA THR A 127 9.07 2.16 3.45
C THR A 127 9.49 1.01 2.52
N ASN A 128 8.90 0.92 1.33
CA ASN A 128 9.32 -0.03 0.31
C ASN A 128 10.76 0.24 -0.16
N ALA A 129 11.05 1.49 -0.54
CA ALA A 129 12.38 1.87 -1.01
C ALA A 129 13.46 1.67 0.08
N TYR A 130 13.12 1.91 1.36
CA TYR A 130 14.03 1.66 2.47
C TYR A 130 14.30 0.16 2.66
N ALA A 131 13.27 -0.68 2.61
CA ALA A 131 13.41 -2.13 2.72
C ALA A 131 14.31 -2.69 1.61
N ASP A 132 14.08 -2.26 0.37
CA ASP A 132 14.88 -2.67 -0.78
C ASP A 132 16.35 -2.24 -0.66
N ALA A 133 16.60 -1.02 -0.15
CA ALA A 133 17.95 -0.48 -0.01
C ALA A 133 18.73 -1.07 1.17
N SER A 134 18.04 -1.47 2.24
CA SER A 134 18.67 -1.87 3.50
C SER A 134 19.00 -3.35 3.59
N GLY A 135 18.42 -4.19 2.74
CA GLY A 135 18.51 -5.66 2.88
C GLY A 135 17.95 -6.16 4.24
N TYR A 136 17.13 -5.34 4.91
CA TYR A 136 16.78 -5.52 6.33
C TYR A 136 15.85 -6.71 6.61
N PHE A 137 15.29 -7.31 5.58
CA PHE A 137 14.33 -8.40 5.69
C PHE A 137 14.82 -9.70 5.01
N ASP A 138 16.12 -9.84 4.80
CA ASP A 138 16.75 -11.09 4.36
C ASP A 138 16.85 -12.11 5.48
#